data_847a369939c086def48ee21a150409c4
#
_entry.id   847a369939c086def48ee21a150409c4
#
_cell.length_a   1.000
_cell.length_b   1.000
_cell.length_c   1.000
_cell.angle_alpha   90.00
_cell.angle_beta   90.00
_cell.angle_gamma   90.00
#
_symmetry.space_group_name_H-M   'P 1'
#
loop_
_entity.id
_entity.type
_entity.pdbx_description
1 polymer ?
#
loop_
_entity_poly.entity_id
_entity_poly.type
_entity_poly.pdbx_seq_one_letter_code
_entity_poly.pdbx_strand_id
1 'polypeptide(L)'
;MKKYDYLIVGAGLFGSVFAHEMTKRGASCLVIEKRNHIAGNIYCEEIEGIQVHKYGAHIFHTSDREVWEYVQQFAEFNHYINSPVAVYKDELYNLPFNMNTFSRLWGIRTPKEAKEIITAQIESLGIGEPANLEEQALSLVGRDVYEIFIQS
;
A
#
# COMPACT_ATOMS: atom_id res chain seq x y z
N MET A 1 -31.93 -21.62 18.34
CA MET A 1 -30.71 -20.84 17.98
C MET A 1 -30.42 -21.08 16.51
N LYS A 2 -30.13 -20.01 15.73
CA LYS A 2 -29.70 -20.16 14.34
C LYS A 2 -28.29 -20.76 14.34
N LYS A 3 -28.09 -21.85 13.63
CA LYS A 3 -26.75 -22.48 13.49
C LYS A 3 -26.13 -21.99 12.19
N TYR A 4 -24.84 -21.75 12.21
CA TYR A 4 -24.02 -21.39 11.05
C TYR A 4 -22.94 -22.45 10.87
N ASP A 5 -22.57 -22.72 9.62
CA ASP A 5 -21.50 -23.65 9.29
C ASP A 5 -20.12 -22.99 9.51
N TYR A 6 -20.03 -21.67 9.27
CA TYR A 6 -18.79 -20.91 9.43
C TYR A 6 -19.02 -19.61 10.21
N LEU A 7 -18.10 -19.35 11.13
CA LEU A 7 -17.91 -18.05 11.77
C LEU A 7 -16.65 -17.40 11.15
N ILE A 8 -16.82 -16.24 10.52
CA ILE A 8 -15.76 -15.50 9.84
C ILE A 8 -15.49 -14.23 10.64
N VAL A 9 -14.28 -14.06 11.10
CA VAL A 9 -13.86 -12.89 11.88
C VAL A 9 -13.13 -11.91 10.96
N GLY A 10 -13.76 -10.76 10.72
CA GLY A 10 -13.30 -9.71 9.82
C GLY A 10 -14.02 -9.74 8.45
N ALA A 11 -14.60 -8.58 8.08
CA ALA A 11 -15.26 -8.34 6.80
C ALA A 11 -14.37 -7.60 5.80
N GLY A 12 -13.06 -7.84 5.86
CA GLY A 12 -12.11 -7.43 4.83
C GLY A 12 -12.20 -8.30 3.59
N LEU A 13 -11.34 -8.06 2.61
CA LEU A 13 -11.38 -8.75 1.32
C LEU A 13 -11.33 -10.27 1.47
N PHE A 14 -10.43 -10.80 2.29
CA PHE A 14 -10.31 -12.24 2.53
C PHE A 14 -11.60 -12.86 3.10
N GLY A 15 -12.14 -12.27 4.19
CA GLY A 15 -13.37 -12.79 4.81
C GLY A 15 -14.58 -12.71 3.89
N SER A 16 -14.67 -11.65 3.09
CA SER A 16 -15.76 -11.46 2.12
C SER A 16 -15.70 -12.50 0.99
N VAL A 17 -14.51 -12.74 0.44
CA VAL A 17 -14.30 -13.77 -0.61
C VAL A 17 -14.60 -15.16 -0.06
N PHE A 18 -14.11 -15.49 1.13
CA PHE A 18 -14.39 -16.77 1.75
C PHE A 18 -15.88 -16.97 1.99
N ALA A 19 -16.57 -15.97 2.55
CA ALA A 19 -18.02 -16.03 2.77
C ALA A 19 -18.80 -16.24 1.48
N HIS A 20 -18.43 -15.51 0.42
CA HIS A 20 -19.05 -15.63 -0.90
C HIS A 20 -18.90 -17.04 -1.46
N GLU A 21 -17.69 -17.58 -1.48
CA GLU A 21 -17.42 -18.90 -2.03
C GLU A 21 -18.06 -20.03 -1.23
N MET A 22 -18.11 -19.92 0.09
CA MET A 22 -18.80 -20.91 0.92
C MET A 22 -20.31 -20.84 0.75
N THR A 23 -20.88 -19.64 0.63
CA THR A 23 -22.31 -19.46 0.37
C THR A 23 -22.71 -20.02 -0.99
N LYS A 24 -21.89 -19.84 -2.03
CA LYS A 24 -22.10 -20.50 -3.35
C LYS A 24 -22.14 -22.03 -3.25
N ARG A 25 -21.44 -22.61 -2.29
CA ARG A 25 -21.42 -24.06 -2.03
C ARG A 25 -22.55 -24.50 -1.09
N GLY A 26 -23.47 -23.61 -0.74
CA GLY A 26 -24.64 -23.90 0.11
C GLY A 26 -24.40 -23.82 1.60
N ALA A 27 -23.21 -23.37 2.05
CA ALA A 27 -22.92 -23.20 3.46
C ALA A 27 -23.49 -21.88 4.01
N SER A 28 -23.86 -21.88 5.28
CA SER A 28 -24.29 -20.70 6.01
C SER A 28 -23.15 -20.06 6.75
N CYS A 29 -22.94 -18.75 6.52
CA CYS A 29 -21.84 -17.99 7.11
C CYS A 29 -22.36 -16.90 8.06
N LEU A 30 -21.68 -16.72 9.19
CA LEU A 30 -21.80 -15.54 10.05
C LEU A 30 -20.49 -14.76 9.98
N VAL A 31 -20.56 -13.53 9.48
CA VAL A 31 -19.38 -12.62 9.45
C VAL A 31 -19.53 -11.62 10.59
N ILE A 32 -18.48 -11.49 11.38
CA ILE A 32 -18.38 -10.45 12.42
C ILE A 32 -17.23 -9.51 12.11
N GLU A 33 -17.46 -8.20 12.31
CA GLU A 33 -16.47 -7.15 12.04
C GLU A 33 -16.31 -6.25 13.27
N LYS A 34 -15.07 -5.88 13.56
CA LYS A 34 -14.71 -4.99 14.68
C LYS A 34 -14.99 -3.52 14.36
N ARG A 35 -14.75 -3.12 13.11
CA ARG A 35 -14.94 -1.74 12.64
C ARG A 35 -16.42 -1.47 12.39
N ASN A 36 -16.79 -0.21 12.33
CA ASN A 36 -18.16 0.23 12.00
C ASN A 36 -18.46 0.20 10.48
N HIS A 37 -17.56 -0.38 9.69
CA HIS A 37 -17.67 -0.55 8.24
C HIS A 37 -17.09 -1.89 7.80
N ILE A 38 -17.51 -2.38 6.65
CA ILE A 38 -16.94 -3.54 5.96
C ILE A 38 -15.75 -3.12 5.07
N ALA A 39 -15.23 -4.05 4.28
CA ALA A 39 -14.11 -3.89 3.35
C ALA A 39 -12.71 -3.85 3.98
N GLY A 40 -12.59 -3.76 5.31
CA GLY A 40 -11.28 -3.80 5.97
C GLY A 40 -10.36 -2.66 5.52
N ASN A 41 -9.14 -2.98 5.12
CA ASN A 41 -8.16 -1.96 4.72
C ASN A 41 -8.40 -1.36 3.33
N ILE A 42 -9.21 -1.99 2.48
CA ILE A 42 -9.58 -1.41 1.17
C ILE A 42 -10.78 -0.46 1.25
N TYR A 43 -11.24 -0.15 2.47
CA TYR A 43 -12.35 0.77 2.66
C TYR A 43 -12.00 2.18 2.19
N CYS A 44 -12.88 2.72 1.36
CA CYS A 44 -12.84 4.10 0.89
C CYS A 44 -14.11 4.83 1.30
N GLU A 45 -14.01 6.11 1.51
CA GLU A 45 -15.16 7.00 1.71
C GLU A 45 -15.05 8.18 0.76
N GLU A 46 -16.19 8.66 0.28
CA GLU A 46 -16.24 9.87 -0.53
C GLU A 46 -16.38 11.09 0.38
N ILE A 47 -15.42 12.01 0.30
CA ILE A 47 -15.43 13.27 1.03
C ILE A 47 -15.29 14.40 -0.01
N GLU A 48 -16.29 15.25 -0.11
CA GLU A 48 -16.31 16.40 -1.05
C GLU A 48 -16.04 16.00 -2.53
N GLY A 49 -16.54 14.82 -2.93
CA GLY A 49 -16.34 14.30 -4.29
C GLY A 49 -14.97 13.63 -4.50
N ILE A 50 -14.18 13.47 -3.46
CA ILE A 50 -12.86 12.81 -3.50
C ILE A 50 -12.96 11.43 -2.85
N GLN A 51 -12.44 10.41 -3.53
CA GLN A 51 -12.34 9.06 -2.98
C GLN A 51 -11.15 8.97 -2.03
N VAL A 52 -11.44 8.90 -0.73
CA VAL A 52 -10.43 8.85 0.32
C VAL A 52 -10.17 7.41 0.75
N HIS A 53 -8.98 6.91 0.51
CA HIS A 53 -8.52 5.61 0.99
C HIS A 53 -8.11 5.73 2.45
N LYS A 54 -8.97 5.30 3.35
CA LYS A 54 -8.83 5.55 4.81
C LYS A 54 -7.61 4.89 5.46
N TYR A 55 -7.14 3.79 4.88
CA TYR A 55 -6.05 2.97 5.42
C TYR A 55 -4.85 2.85 4.46
N GLY A 56 -4.65 3.88 3.66
CA GLY A 56 -3.61 3.92 2.64
C GLY A 56 -4.14 3.53 1.25
N ALA A 57 -3.40 3.93 0.22
CA ALA A 57 -3.80 3.71 -1.16
C ALA A 57 -3.82 2.20 -1.50
N HIS A 58 -4.96 1.74 -1.98
CA HIS A 58 -5.17 0.35 -2.42
C HIS A 58 -5.63 0.36 -3.87
N ILE A 59 -4.69 0.18 -4.77
CA ILE A 59 -4.97 -0.07 -6.19
C ILE A 59 -4.90 -1.57 -6.44
N PHE A 60 -5.85 -2.08 -7.22
CA PHE A 60 -5.82 -3.49 -7.61
C PHE A 60 -4.94 -3.68 -8.85
N HIS A 61 -4.05 -4.65 -8.79
CA HIS A 61 -3.29 -5.12 -9.94
C HIS A 61 -3.04 -6.62 -9.81
N THR A 62 -3.02 -7.34 -10.91
CA THR A 62 -2.69 -8.76 -10.95
C THR A 62 -2.17 -9.13 -12.34
N SER A 63 -1.26 -10.09 -12.40
CA SER A 63 -0.88 -10.80 -13.62
C SER A 63 -1.63 -12.14 -13.77
N ASP A 64 -2.40 -12.54 -12.77
CA ASP A 64 -3.19 -13.75 -12.76
C ASP A 64 -4.55 -13.50 -13.42
N ARG A 65 -4.79 -14.21 -14.54
CA ARG A 65 -6.01 -14.06 -15.33
C ARG A 65 -7.25 -14.56 -14.58
N GLU A 66 -7.15 -15.62 -13.81
CA GLU A 66 -8.29 -16.17 -13.06
C GLU A 66 -8.72 -15.21 -11.97
N VAL A 67 -7.75 -14.59 -11.27
CA VAL A 67 -8.02 -13.55 -10.28
C VAL A 67 -8.67 -12.33 -10.93
N TRP A 68 -8.16 -11.91 -12.10
CA TRP A 68 -8.74 -10.78 -12.84
C TRP A 68 -10.20 -11.03 -13.25
N GLU A 69 -10.48 -12.19 -13.84
CA GLU A 69 -11.83 -12.60 -14.24
C GLU A 69 -12.77 -12.74 -13.02
N TYR A 70 -12.24 -13.19 -11.87
CA TYR A 70 -12.99 -13.30 -10.63
C TYR A 70 -13.44 -11.95 -10.09
N VAL A 71 -12.55 -10.99 -9.98
CA VAL A 71 -12.88 -9.69 -9.37
C VAL A 71 -13.83 -8.84 -10.23
N GLN A 72 -13.82 -9.02 -11.54
CA GLN A 72 -14.73 -8.34 -12.47
C GLN A 72 -16.20 -8.77 -12.29
N GLN A 73 -16.48 -9.86 -11.59
CA GLN A 73 -17.84 -10.24 -11.22
C GLN A 73 -18.47 -9.30 -10.19
N PHE A 74 -17.67 -8.52 -9.49
CA PHE A 74 -18.11 -7.68 -8.37
C PHE A 74 -17.97 -6.18 -8.62
N ALA A 75 -17.05 -5.77 -9.50
CA ALA A 75 -16.77 -4.37 -9.76
C ALA A 75 -16.28 -4.15 -11.19
N GLU A 76 -16.58 -2.98 -11.73
CA GLU A 76 -15.97 -2.47 -12.95
C GLU A 76 -14.66 -1.78 -12.61
N PHE A 77 -13.60 -2.12 -13.35
CA PHE A 77 -12.26 -1.55 -13.15
C PHE A 77 -11.94 -0.60 -14.29
N ASN A 78 -11.44 0.58 -13.94
CA ASN A 78 -10.95 1.55 -14.89
C ASN A 78 -9.43 1.42 -15.11
N HIS A 79 -8.91 2.08 -16.16
CA HIS A 79 -7.48 2.16 -16.45
C HIS A 79 -6.84 3.31 -15.66
N TYR A 80 -6.87 3.21 -14.33
CA TYR A 80 -6.27 4.23 -13.48
C TYR A 80 -4.74 4.20 -13.54
N ILE A 81 -4.14 5.34 -13.89
CA ILE A 81 -2.69 5.51 -13.84
C ILE A 81 -2.30 6.03 -12.46
N ASN A 82 -1.73 5.16 -11.64
CA ASN A 82 -1.30 5.53 -10.31
C ASN A 82 -0.02 6.37 -10.35
N SER A 83 -0.13 7.64 -10.00
CA SER A 83 1.00 8.59 -9.89
C SER A 83 0.99 9.25 -8.52
N PRO A 84 1.35 8.51 -7.47
CA PRO A 84 1.31 9.06 -6.12
C PRO A 84 2.35 10.16 -5.92
N VAL A 85 2.00 11.11 -5.07
CA VAL A 85 2.90 12.16 -4.61
C VAL A 85 2.91 12.18 -3.08
N ALA A 86 4.07 12.49 -2.50
CA ALA A 86 4.20 12.78 -1.08
C ALA A 86 4.35 14.29 -0.88
N VAL A 87 3.81 14.78 0.23
CA VAL A 87 3.98 16.16 0.68
C VAL A 87 4.88 16.13 1.91
N TYR A 88 5.98 16.87 1.87
CA TYR A 88 6.86 17.04 3.01
C TYR A 88 7.33 18.51 3.09
N LYS A 89 7.04 19.18 4.21
CA LYS A 89 7.37 20.62 4.44
C LYS A 89 6.93 21.52 3.28
N ASP A 90 5.66 21.36 2.86
CA ASP A 90 5.02 22.09 1.74
C ASP A 90 5.62 21.81 0.35
N GLU A 91 6.54 20.84 0.23
CA GLU A 91 7.10 20.40 -1.04
C GLU A 91 6.49 19.10 -1.51
N LEU A 92 6.28 18.98 -2.84
CA LEU A 92 5.71 17.80 -3.48
C LEU A 92 6.82 16.92 -4.07
N TYR A 93 6.76 15.62 -3.78
CA TYR A 93 7.70 14.62 -4.27
C TYR A 93 6.97 13.49 -4.98
N ASN A 94 7.51 13.05 -6.12
CA ASN A 94 6.98 11.91 -6.85
C ASN A 94 7.30 10.60 -6.14
N LEU A 95 6.34 9.66 -6.15
CA LEU A 95 6.52 8.29 -5.67
C LEU A 95 6.12 7.29 -6.78
N PRO A 96 6.74 6.09 -6.83
CA PRO A 96 7.95 5.71 -6.09
C PRO A 96 9.12 6.63 -6.40
N PHE A 97 10.16 6.61 -5.57
CA PHE A 97 11.35 7.45 -5.75
C PHE A 97 11.91 7.32 -7.16
N ASN A 98 12.15 8.45 -7.79
CA ASN A 98 12.69 8.52 -9.14
C ASN A 98 13.55 9.78 -9.29
N MET A 99 14.08 10.05 -10.48
CA MET A 99 14.96 11.21 -10.67
C MET A 99 14.28 12.56 -10.37
N ASN A 100 12.95 12.68 -10.55
CA ASN A 100 12.26 13.91 -10.14
C ASN A 100 12.31 14.11 -8.62
N THR A 101 12.10 13.02 -7.87
CA THR A 101 12.23 13.02 -6.41
C THR A 101 13.62 13.45 -5.98
N PHE A 102 14.66 12.84 -6.54
CA PHE A 102 16.06 13.11 -6.17
C PHE A 102 16.55 14.47 -6.64
N SER A 103 16.13 14.90 -7.84
CA SER A 103 16.45 16.24 -8.34
C SER A 103 15.84 17.32 -7.45
N ARG A 104 14.63 17.10 -6.96
CA ARG A 104 13.98 18.06 -6.06
C ARG A 104 14.61 18.06 -4.67
N LEU A 105 14.95 16.87 -4.15
CA LEU A 105 15.52 16.71 -2.82
C LEU A 105 16.95 17.27 -2.72
N TRP A 106 17.78 16.99 -3.73
CA TRP A 106 19.24 17.28 -3.68
C TRP A 106 19.73 18.26 -4.76
N GLY A 107 18.86 18.73 -5.66
CA GLY A 107 19.26 19.63 -6.75
C GLY A 107 20.12 18.99 -7.84
N ILE A 108 20.16 17.66 -7.91
CA ILE A 108 20.97 16.86 -8.86
C ILE A 108 20.24 16.62 -10.18
N ARG A 109 21.01 16.20 -11.20
CA ARG A 109 20.48 16.01 -12.56
C ARG A 109 20.66 14.61 -13.12
N THR A 110 21.53 13.79 -12.51
CA THR A 110 21.88 12.48 -13.05
C THR A 110 21.69 11.35 -12.03
N PRO A 111 21.37 10.13 -12.48
CA PRO A 111 21.31 8.95 -11.60
C PRO A 111 22.63 8.65 -10.91
N LYS A 112 23.76 9.03 -11.52
CA LYS A 112 25.09 8.84 -10.92
C LYS A 112 25.25 9.68 -9.64
N GLU A 113 24.89 10.95 -9.70
CA GLU A 113 24.93 11.86 -8.53
C GLU A 113 24.02 11.34 -7.41
N ALA A 114 22.80 10.88 -7.75
CA ALA A 114 21.89 10.29 -6.78
C ALA A 114 22.50 9.07 -6.08
N LYS A 115 23.11 8.18 -6.86
CA LYS A 115 23.77 6.99 -6.32
C LYS A 115 24.95 7.35 -5.42
N GLU A 116 25.75 8.33 -5.78
CA GLU A 116 26.90 8.80 -4.98
C GLU A 116 26.42 9.35 -3.62
N ILE A 117 25.35 10.16 -3.59
CA ILE A 117 24.78 10.70 -2.34
C ILE A 117 24.25 9.57 -1.46
N ILE A 118 23.43 8.66 -2.02
CA ILE A 118 22.88 7.54 -1.27
C ILE A 118 23.99 6.65 -0.71
N THR A 119 24.99 6.31 -1.53
CA THR A 119 26.12 5.49 -1.09
C THR A 119 26.90 6.16 0.04
N ALA A 120 27.22 7.46 -0.08
CA ALA A 120 27.91 8.19 0.97
C ALA A 120 27.10 8.24 2.28
N GLN A 121 25.79 8.40 2.21
CA GLN A 121 24.94 8.35 3.40
C GLN A 121 24.95 6.98 4.06
N ILE A 122 24.80 5.91 3.27
CA ILE A 122 24.83 4.51 3.76
C ILE A 122 26.19 4.21 4.42
N GLU A 123 27.28 4.56 3.78
CA GLU A 123 28.63 4.38 4.33
C GLU A 123 28.83 5.14 5.65
N SER A 124 28.30 6.37 5.74
CA SER A 124 28.39 7.19 6.96
C SER A 124 27.62 6.63 8.15
N LEU A 125 26.58 5.81 7.91
CA LEU A 125 25.80 5.16 8.95
C LEU A 125 26.54 3.99 9.59
N GLY A 126 27.47 3.36 8.88
CA GLY A 126 28.27 2.24 9.39
C GLY A 126 27.44 1.00 9.78
N ILE A 127 26.24 0.85 9.21
CA ILE A 127 25.36 -0.30 9.46
C ILE A 127 25.95 -1.51 8.74
N GLY A 128 26.30 -2.53 9.51
CA GLY A 128 26.72 -3.84 8.98
C GLY A 128 25.53 -4.69 8.58
N GLU A 129 25.29 -5.79 9.28
CA GLU A 129 24.08 -6.58 9.11
C GLU A 129 22.92 -5.92 9.86
N PRO A 130 21.84 -5.49 9.20
CA PRO A 130 20.72 -4.80 9.84
C PRO A 130 20.02 -5.68 10.89
N ALA A 131 19.84 -5.17 12.09
CA ALA A 131 19.21 -5.88 13.19
C ALA A 131 17.68 -5.68 13.25
N ASN A 132 17.16 -4.68 12.55
CA ASN A 132 15.74 -4.32 12.57
C ASN A 132 15.34 -3.65 11.24
N LEU A 133 14.05 -3.36 11.09
CA LEU A 133 13.48 -2.78 9.87
C LEU A 133 14.00 -1.36 9.58
N GLU A 134 14.25 -0.56 10.60
CA GLU A 134 14.81 0.78 10.46
C GLU A 134 16.22 0.72 9.87
N GLU A 135 17.10 -0.06 10.45
CA GLU A 135 18.46 -0.26 9.94
C GLU A 135 18.46 -0.86 8.52
N GLN A 136 17.54 -1.78 8.24
CA GLN A 136 17.36 -2.33 6.90
C GLN A 136 16.98 -1.23 5.90
N ALA A 137 16.03 -0.36 6.24
CA ALA A 137 15.63 0.73 5.36
C ALA A 137 16.78 1.73 5.16
N LEU A 138 17.43 2.18 6.24
CA LEU A 138 18.58 3.09 6.19
C LEU A 138 19.73 2.55 5.33
N SER A 139 20.00 1.24 5.40
CA SER A 139 21.05 0.59 4.61
C SER A 139 20.73 0.49 3.11
N LEU A 140 19.47 0.68 2.72
CA LEU A 140 19.03 0.59 1.33
C LEU A 140 18.87 1.96 0.67
N VAL A 141 18.33 2.94 1.40
CA VAL A 141 17.92 4.22 0.78
C VAL A 141 18.68 5.44 1.33
N GLY A 142 19.49 5.26 2.36
CA GLY A 142 20.18 6.35 3.03
C GLY A 142 19.28 7.16 3.97
N ARG A 143 19.88 8.09 4.70
CA ARG A 143 19.21 8.85 5.77
C ARG A 143 18.09 9.75 5.27
N ASP A 144 18.36 10.59 4.26
CA ASP A 144 17.41 11.60 3.81
C ASP A 144 16.11 11.00 3.31
N VAL A 145 16.20 9.93 2.50
CA VAL A 145 15.03 9.23 1.97
C VAL A 145 14.27 8.54 3.09
N TYR A 146 14.98 7.94 4.05
CA TYR A 146 14.37 7.31 5.20
C TYR A 146 13.58 8.30 6.07
N GLU A 147 14.22 9.40 6.50
CA GLU A 147 13.61 10.39 7.39
C GLU A 147 12.41 11.11 6.75
N ILE A 148 12.47 11.37 5.44
CA ILE A 148 11.45 12.15 4.75
C ILE A 148 10.24 11.28 4.33
N PHE A 149 10.47 10.04 3.91
CA PHE A 149 9.44 9.26 3.22
C PHE A 149 9.06 7.94 3.89
N ILE A 150 9.81 7.49 4.90
CA ILE A 150 9.58 6.20 5.54
C ILE A 150 9.26 6.37 7.03
N GLN A 151 10.00 7.22 7.73
CA GLN A 151 9.84 7.44 9.17
C GLN A 151 8.64 8.34 9.52
N SER A 152 8.18 9.20 8.61
CA SER A 152 7.14 10.23 8.84
C SER A 152 5.73 9.67 9.04
#